data_82f89ce945642167dc87bb3eefbbdd08
#
_entry.id   82f89ce945642167dc87bb3eefbbdd08
#
_cell.length_a   1.000
_cell.length_b   1.000
_cell.length_c   1.000
_cell.angle_alpha   90.00
_cell.angle_beta   90.00
_cell.angle_gamma   90.00
#
_symmetry.space_group_name_H-M   'P 1'
#
loop_
_entity.id
_entity.type
_entity.pdbx_description
1 polymer ?
#
loop_
_entity_poly.entity_id
_entity_poly.type
_entity_poly.pdbx_seq_one_letter_code
_entity_poly.pdbx_strand_id
1 'polypeptide(L)'
;MKRYFKAFGYLLSVHVLALLVMTLFRLVEFIALHGMIVDAEASRVMAFVKGVWFDNVIACYISVLPVAVLLIAASLGWCHRRLLRGINIWYAAWFAIAFMPSAANTPYFQYFFKNINSSIFGWFGYVATTSGMLLQESSYWLYIALYFVFTGAFIYALVRLRRYFEGLFLLPKDNMHLVQVVSRFLISAVMIGACLFGIRGRMGYNPIKVSQAYYCEDSFLNQLGINPAFNLLTSALDDMRKENKELHLMPYAEAITNTRQWLGITGKVDSTNILKREVVNDSLMMKKNHPNVVVILMESMSAN
;
A
#
# COMPACT_ATOMS: atom_id res chain seq x y z
N MET A 1 -25.15 14.67 -25.97
CA MET A 1 -24.85 15.13 -24.57
C MET A 1 -25.29 14.13 -23.51
N LYS A 2 -26.55 13.63 -23.50
CA LYS A 2 -27.06 12.72 -22.43
C LYS A 2 -26.25 11.44 -22.24
N ARG A 3 -25.79 10.76 -23.31
CA ARG A 3 -24.95 9.54 -23.20
C ARG A 3 -23.58 9.79 -22.58
N TYR A 4 -22.95 10.90 -22.93
CA TYR A 4 -21.65 11.29 -22.42
C TYR A 4 -21.69 11.51 -20.90
N PHE A 5 -22.67 12.30 -20.41
CA PHE A 5 -22.84 12.51 -18.97
C PHE A 5 -23.19 11.24 -18.19
N LYS A 6 -23.77 10.24 -18.83
CA LYS A 6 -24.00 8.92 -18.22
C LYS A 6 -22.72 8.12 -18.07
N ALA A 7 -21.79 8.20 -19.03
CA ALA A 7 -20.47 7.62 -18.90
C ALA A 7 -19.71 8.25 -17.72
N PHE A 8 -19.76 9.57 -17.63
CA PHE A 8 -19.20 10.30 -16.49
C PHE A 8 -19.84 9.89 -15.15
N GLY A 9 -21.18 9.82 -15.09
CA GLY A 9 -21.90 9.41 -13.89
C GLY A 9 -21.54 7.98 -13.44
N TYR A 10 -21.35 7.04 -14.39
CA TYR A 10 -20.88 5.69 -14.08
C TYR A 10 -19.48 5.72 -13.43
N LEU A 11 -18.52 6.44 -14.04
CA LEU A 11 -17.15 6.55 -13.52
C LEU A 11 -17.12 7.19 -12.12
N LEU A 12 -17.87 8.26 -11.91
CA LEU A 12 -17.98 8.93 -10.62
C LEU A 12 -18.60 8.01 -9.56
N SER A 13 -19.67 7.27 -9.93
CA SER A 13 -20.30 6.32 -9.00
C SER A 13 -19.37 5.21 -8.58
N VAL A 14 -18.56 4.67 -9.50
CA VAL A 14 -17.55 3.66 -9.18
C VAL A 14 -16.46 4.24 -8.26
N HIS A 15 -16.01 5.46 -8.54
CA HIS A 15 -14.99 6.13 -7.73
C HIS A 15 -15.47 6.34 -6.29
N VAL A 16 -16.69 6.89 -6.09
CA VAL A 16 -17.30 7.07 -4.77
C VAL A 16 -17.48 5.74 -4.05
N LEU A 17 -17.95 4.71 -4.75
CA LEU A 17 -18.09 3.36 -4.18
C LEU A 17 -16.77 2.80 -3.69
N ALA A 18 -15.69 3.00 -4.44
CA ALA A 18 -14.35 2.55 -4.04
C ALA A 18 -13.86 3.27 -2.78
N LEU A 19 -14.02 4.60 -2.70
CA LEU A 19 -13.68 5.38 -1.51
C LEU A 19 -14.47 4.91 -0.28
N LEU A 20 -15.76 4.61 -0.45
CA LEU A 20 -16.59 4.09 0.63
C LEU A 20 -16.06 2.76 1.17
N VAL A 21 -15.71 1.81 0.29
CA VAL A 21 -15.18 0.50 0.71
C VAL A 21 -13.82 0.64 1.39
N MET A 22 -12.91 1.47 0.88
CA MET A 22 -11.62 1.75 1.54
C MET A 22 -11.82 2.39 2.92
N THR A 23 -12.78 3.31 3.04
CA THR A 23 -13.15 3.92 4.33
C THR A 23 -13.74 2.88 5.29
N LEU A 24 -14.50 1.89 4.82
CA LEU A 24 -14.99 0.79 5.66
C LEU A 24 -13.85 -0.07 6.22
N PHE A 25 -12.84 -0.41 5.42
CA PHE A 25 -11.65 -1.11 5.93
C PHE A 25 -10.93 -0.29 7.00
N ARG A 26 -10.77 1.02 6.78
CA ARG A 26 -10.17 1.94 7.77
C ARG A 26 -11.01 2.01 9.05
N LEU A 27 -12.33 1.99 8.93
CA LEU A 27 -13.22 1.97 10.09
C LEU A 27 -13.05 0.67 10.90
N VAL A 28 -12.92 -0.49 10.24
CA VAL A 28 -12.60 -1.76 10.89
C VAL A 28 -11.27 -1.68 11.63
N GLU A 29 -10.23 -1.15 11.00
CA GLU A 29 -8.91 -0.95 11.61
C GLU A 29 -8.99 -0.02 12.83
N PHE A 30 -9.69 1.11 12.70
CA PHE A 30 -9.91 2.04 13.82
C PHE A 30 -10.63 1.38 14.99
N ILE A 31 -11.70 0.60 14.74
CA ILE A 31 -12.45 -0.09 15.79
C ILE A 31 -11.59 -1.18 16.46
N ALA A 32 -10.83 -1.93 15.66
CA ALA A 32 -10.00 -3.02 16.19
C ALA A 32 -8.80 -2.52 17.01
N LEU A 33 -8.25 -1.37 16.66
CA LEU A 33 -6.99 -0.86 17.22
C LEU A 33 -7.14 0.45 18.01
N HIS A 34 -8.36 0.89 18.30
CA HIS A 34 -8.60 2.15 19.01
C HIS A 34 -7.93 2.23 20.39
N GLY A 35 -7.65 1.08 21.03
CA GLY A 35 -6.90 1.02 22.28
C GLY A 35 -5.41 1.39 22.15
N MET A 36 -4.89 1.52 20.93
CA MET A 36 -3.51 1.98 20.68
C MET A 36 -3.39 3.51 20.61
N ILE A 37 -4.49 4.24 20.71
CA ILE A 37 -4.48 5.71 20.71
C ILE A 37 -3.93 6.19 22.04
N VAL A 38 -2.83 6.93 21.99
CA VAL A 38 -2.16 7.51 23.16
C VAL A 38 -2.62 8.95 23.37
N ASP A 39 -2.79 9.72 22.30
CA ASP A 39 -3.22 11.11 22.36
C ASP A 39 -4.76 11.21 22.32
N ALA A 40 -5.35 11.47 23.48
CA ALA A 40 -6.80 11.60 23.62
C ALA A 40 -7.36 12.87 22.94
N GLU A 41 -6.55 13.93 22.76
CA GLU A 41 -6.95 15.21 22.16
C GLU A 41 -6.82 15.22 20.64
N ALA A 42 -6.04 14.27 20.06
CA ALA A 42 -5.85 14.19 18.62
C ALA A 42 -7.17 13.94 17.87
N SER A 43 -7.39 14.69 16.81
CA SER A 43 -8.60 14.61 15.99
C SER A 43 -8.67 13.29 15.22
N ARG A 44 -9.53 12.37 15.66
CA ARG A 44 -9.81 11.10 14.98
C ARG A 44 -10.40 11.31 13.58
N VAL A 45 -11.22 12.35 13.42
CA VAL A 45 -11.83 12.72 12.12
C VAL A 45 -10.75 13.08 11.11
N MET A 46 -9.67 13.76 11.52
CA MET A 46 -8.59 14.13 10.62
C MET A 46 -7.87 12.90 10.03
N ALA A 47 -7.74 11.80 10.77
CA ALA A 47 -7.21 10.55 10.24
C ALA A 47 -8.06 10.02 9.07
N PHE A 48 -9.40 10.08 9.19
CA PHE A 48 -10.30 9.69 8.11
C PHE A 48 -10.24 10.67 6.92
N VAL A 49 -10.15 11.97 7.15
CA VAL A 49 -10.00 12.98 6.08
C VAL A 49 -8.69 12.72 5.30
N LYS A 50 -7.57 12.54 6.02
CA LYS A 50 -6.30 12.16 5.40
C LYS A 50 -6.42 10.83 4.66
N GLY A 51 -7.12 9.87 5.27
CA GLY A 51 -7.34 8.56 4.66
C GLY A 51 -8.10 8.63 3.34
N VAL A 52 -9.19 9.36 3.27
CA VAL A 52 -9.94 9.57 2.01
C VAL A 52 -9.06 10.25 0.96
N TRP A 53 -8.18 11.15 1.37
CA TRP A 53 -7.22 11.78 0.47
C TRP A 53 -6.27 10.75 -0.17
N PHE A 54 -5.66 9.85 0.62
CA PHE A 54 -4.81 8.78 0.11
C PHE A 54 -5.60 7.72 -0.68
N ASP A 55 -6.84 7.40 -0.27
CA ASP A 55 -7.74 6.50 -1.00
C ASP A 55 -8.04 7.02 -2.41
N ASN A 56 -8.27 8.35 -2.52
CA ASN A 56 -8.48 9.01 -3.80
C ASN A 56 -7.27 8.83 -4.73
N VAL A 57 -6.04 8.86 -4.22
CA VAL A 57 -4.84 8.63 -5.03
C VAL A 57 -4.87 7.24 -5.64
N ILE A 58 -5.13 6.19 -4.85
CA ILE A 58 -5.22 4.80 -5.35
C ILE A 58 -6.40 4.64 -6.32
N ALA A 59 -7.56 5.22 -5.98
CA ALA A 59 -8.71 5.19 -6.87
C ALA A 59 -8.43 5.87 -8.22
N CYS A 60 -7.67 6.96 -8.25
CA CYS A 60 -7.23 7.63 -9.47
C CYS A 60 -6.22 6.79 -10.26
N TYR A 61 -5.26 6.12 -9.61
CA TYR A 61 -4.34 5.18 -10.28
C TYR A 61 -5.09 4.09 -11.03
N ILE A 62 -6.10 3.48 -10.39
CA ILE A 62 -6.91 2.42 -10.98
C ILE A 62 -7.82 2.98 -12.09
N SER A 63 -8.34 4.20 -11.92
CA SER A 63 -9.36 4.79 -12.77
C SER A 63 -8.83 5.50 -14.00
N VAL A 64 -7.56 5.91 -14.06
CA VAL A 64 -7.03 6.74 -15.15
C VAL A 64 -7.26 6.12 -16.53
N LEU A 65 -7.01 4.81 -16.66
CA LEU A 65 -7.22 4.10 -17.93
C LEU A 65 -8.72 3.95 -18.27
N PRO A 66 -9.60 3.46 -17.38
CA PRO A 66 -11.05 3.45 -17.60
C PRO A 66 -11.64 4.82 -17.94
N VAL A 67 -11.21 5.88 -17.25
CA VAL A 67 -11.66 7.25 -17.50
C VAL A 67 -11.29 7.68 -18.92
N ALA A 68 -10.02 7.50 -19.32
CA ALA A 68 -9.58 7.85 -20.65
C ALA A 68 -10.35 7.06 -21.73
N VAL A 69 -10.39 5.73 -21.60
CA VAL A 69 -11.03 4.84 -22.59
C VAL A 69 -12.52 5.12 -22.72
N LEU A 70 -13.24 5.22 -21.58
CA LEU A 70 -14.70 5.38 -21.61
C LEU A 70 -15.13 6.76 -22.08
N LEU A 71 -14.44 7.83 -21.66
CA LEU A 71 -14.79 9.20 -22.05
C LEU A 71 -14.45 9.46 -23.52
N ILE A 72 -13.32 8.95 -24.04
CA ILE A 72 -12.98 9.03 -25.47
C ILE A 72 -14.01 8.24 -26.29
N ALA A 73 -14.31 7.00 -25.90
CA ALA A 73 -15.32 6.19 -26.58
C ALA A 73 -16.72 6.87 -26.54
N ALA A 74 -17.08 7.50 -25.42
CA ALA A 74 -18.32 8.23 -25.29
C ALA A 74 -18.36 9.50 -26.17
N SER A 75 -17.22 10.18 -26.34
CA SER A 75 -17.08 11.34 -27.22
C SER A 75 -17.27 10.97 -28.69
N LEU A 76 -16.76 9.80 -29.09
CA LEU A 76 -16.89 9.25 -30.45
C LEU A 76 -18.22 8.51 -30.68
N GLY A 77 -19.04 8.33 -29.65
CA GLY A 77 -20.29 7.58 -29.74
C GLY A 77 -20.11 6.06 -29.84
N TRP A 78 -18.93 5.52 -29.47
CA TRP A 78 -18.55 4.10 -29.56
C TRP A 78 -18.83 3.31 -28.27
N CYS A 79 -19.63 3.85 -27.35
CA CYS A 79 -20.00 3.12 -26.14
C CYS A 79 -20.88 1.91 -26.47
N HIS A 80 -20.42 0.72 -26.11
CA HIS A 80 -21.15 -0.52 -26.29
C HIS A 80 -20.97 -1.44 -25.08
N ARG A 81 -21.86 -2.45 -24.96
CA ARG A 81 -21.90 -3.36 -23.80
C ARG A 81 -20.58 -4.07 -23.50
N ARG A 82 -19.83 -4.46 -24.55
CA ARG A 82 -18.54 -5.16 -24.37
C ARG A 82 -17.51 -4.26 -23.68
N LEU A 83 -17.43 -2.99 -24.08
CA LEU A 83 -16.54 -1.99 -23.48
C LEU A 83 -16.86 -1.81 -21.99
N LEU A 84 -18.13 -1.61 -21.65
CA LEU A 84 -18.55 -1.47 -20.24
C LEU A 84 -18.27 -2.72 -19.41
N ARG A 85 -18.41 -3.91 -19.99
CA ARG A 85 -18.04 -5.16 -19.30
C ARG A 85 -16.52 -5.22 -19.06
N GLY A 86 -15.72 -4.89 -20.04
CA GLY A 86 -14.26 -4.85 -19.91
C GLY A 86 -13.81 -3.88 -18.80
N ILE A 87 -14.36 -2.67 -18.78
CA ILE A 87 -14.09 -1.67 -17.74
C ILE A 87 -14.55 -2.17 -16.35
N ASN A 88 -15.72 -2.84 -16.28
CA ASN A 88 -16.20 -3.38 -15.01
C ASN A 88 -15.30 -4.50 -14.47
N ILE A 89 -14.78 -5.38 -15.35
CA ILE A 89 -13.81 -6.42 -14.98
C ILE A 89 -12.51 -5.79 -14.51
N TRP A 90 -12.03 -4.74 -15.22
CA TRP A 90 -10.85 -3.98 -14.80
C TRP A 90 -11.00 -3.44 -13.38
N TYR A 91 -12.10 -2.75 -13.09
CA TYR A 91 -12.36 -2.23 -11.76
C TYR A 91 -12.48 -3.32 -10.71
N ALA A 92 -13.19 -4.41 -11.01
CA ALA A 92 -13.32 -5.53 -10.09
C ALA A 92 -11.97 -6.14 -9.73
N ALA A 93 -11.10 -6.37 -10.72
CA ALA A 93 -9.77 -6.97 -10.51
C ALA A 93 -8.85 -6.04 -9.71
N TRP A 94 -8.68 -4.80 -10.16
CA TRP A 94 -7.72 -3.89 -9.54
C TRP A 94 -8.14 -3.40 -8.15
N PHE A 95 -9.44 -3.17 -7.93
CA PHE A 95 -9.91 -2.84 -6.58
C PHE A 95 -9.86 -4.04 -5.63
N ALA A 96 -10.12 -5.26 -6.10
CA ALA A 96 -9.91 -6.45 -5.27
C ALA A 96 -8.45 -6.56 -4.81
N ILE A 97 -7.48 -6.31 -5.72
CA ILE A 97 -6.06 -6.27 -5.38
C ILE A 97 -5.75 -5.13 -4.39
N ALA A 98 -6.33 -3.94 -4.58
CA ALA A 98 -6.09 -2.79 -3.69
C ALA A 98 -6.74 -2.95 -2.30
N PHE A 99 -7.83 -3.69 -2.17
CA PHE A 99 -8.49 -3.98 -0.89
C PHE A 99 -7.74 -5.03 -0.07
N MET A 100 -6.94 -5.89 -0.70
CA MET A 100 -6.19 -6.95 0.00
C MET A 100 -5.21 -6.37 1.05
N PRO A 101 -4.32 -5.40 0.73
CA PRO A 101 -3.50 -4.75 1.74
C PRO A 101 -4.32 -4.08 2.83
N SER A 102 -5.47 -3.48 2.50
CA SER A 102 -6.33 -2.80 3.48
C SER A 102 -6.93 -3.77 4.49
N ALA A 103 -7.32 -4.98 4.06
CA ALA A 103 -7.82 -6.02 4.95
C ALA A 103 -6.71 -6.64 5.81
N ALA A 104 -5.53 -6.86 5.22
CA ALA A 104 -4.40 -7.46 5.91
C ALA A 104 -3.68 -6.47 6.85
N ASN A 105 -3.91 -5.15 6.70
CA ASN A 105 -3.21 -4.13 7.48
C ASN A 105 -3.52 -4.21 8.97
N THR A 106 -4.75 -4.47 9.35
CA THR A 106 -5.16 -4.52 10.77
C THR A 106 -4.36 -5.55 11.57
N PRO A 107 -4.33 -6.86 11.19
CA PRO A 107 -3.52 -7.84 11.91
C PRO A 107 -2.02 -7.59 11.75
N TYR A 108 -1.57 -7.06 10.61
CA TYR A 108 -0.17 -6.70 10.43
C TYR A 108 0.26 -5.58 11.39
N PHE A 109 -0.57 -4.55 11.55
CA PHE A 109 -0.30 -3.42 12.44
C PHE A 109 -0.22 -3.84 13.90
N GLN A 110 -1.02 -4.82 14.34
CA GLN A 110 -0.97 -5.35 15.70
C GLN A 110 0.42 -5.89 16.09
N TYR A 111 1.15 -6.48 15.11
CA TYR A 111 2.47 -7.05 15.36
C TYR A 111 3.62 -6.07 15.13
N PHE A 112 3.51 -5.25 14.07
CA PHE A 112 4.64 -4.46 13.58
C PHE A 112 4.53 -2.97 13.91
N PHE A 113 3.41 -2.51 14.43
CA PHE A 113 3.11 -1.11 14.75
C PHE A 113 3.35 -0.15 13.57
N LYS A 114 3.21 -0.66 12.35
CA LYS A 114 3.37 0.06 11.09
C LYS A 114 2.49 -0.55 10.01
N ASN A 115 2.14 0.27 9.01
CA ASN A 115 1.39 -0.20 7.86
C ASN A 115 2.20 -1.16 6.99
N ILE A 116 1.48 -2.07 6.29
CA ILE A 116 2.05 -2.98 5.31
C ILE A 116 2.94 -2.21 4.33
N ASN A 117 4.16 -2.69 4.12
CA ASN A 117 5.14 -2.16 3.21
C ASN A 117 5.81 -3.28 2.39
N SER A 118 6.80 -2.94 1.58
CA SER A 118 7.51 -3.87 0.69
C SER A 118 8.16 -5.07 1.38
N SER A 119 8.44 -4.99 2.70
CA SER A 119 9.02 -6.13 3.43
C SER A 119 8.16 -7.40 3.38
N ILE A 120 6.84 -7.26 3.12
CA ILE A 120 5.92 -8.39 2.96
C ILE A 120 6.31 -9.29 1.77
N PHE A 121 6.97 -8.73 0.75
CA PHE A 121 7.41 -9.51 -0.41
C PHE A 121 8.48 -10.55 -0.06
N GLY A 122 9.27 -10.32 0.99
CA GLY A 122 10.20 -11.31 1.53
C GLY A 122 9.52 -12.59 2.03
N TRP A 123 8.24 -12.50 2.41
CA TRP A 123 7.46 -13.66 2.88
C TRP A 123 7.08 -14.62 1.75
N PHE A 124 7.09 -14.15 0.50
CA PHE A 124 6.87 -15.02 -0.66
C PHE A 124 7.97 -16.07 -0.85
N GLY A 125 9.16 -15.86 -0.28
CA GLY A 125 10.20 -16.89 -0.21
C GLY A 125 9.85 -18.07 0.72
N TYR A 126 8.87 -17.87 1.62
CA TYR A 126 8.46 -18.83 2.66
C TYR A 126 6.95 -19.09 2.64
N VAL A 127 6.38 -19.28 1.45
CA VAL A 127 4.92 -19.40 1.24
C VAL A 127 4.28 -20.47 2.11
N ALA A 128 4.91 -21.64 2.26
CA ALA A 128 4.37 -22.73 3.09
C ALA A 128 4.24 -22.32 4.57
N THR A 129 5.28 -21.68 5.11
CA THR A 129 5.27 -21.19 6.50
C THR A 129 4.27 -20.06 6.69
N THR A 130 4.27 -19.08 5.78
CA THR A 130 3.36 -17.92 5.85
C THR A 130 1.90 -18.34 5.73
N SER A 131 1.57 -19.23 4.79
CA SER A 131 0.21 -19.75 4.65
C SER A 131 -0.22 -20.59 5.86
N GLY A 132 0.70 -21.38 6.42
CA GLY A 132 0.46 -22.12 7.65
C GLY A 132 0.09 -21.21 8.81
N MET A 133 0.85 -20.13 9.02
CA MET A 133 0.57 -19.13 10.06
C MET A 133 -0.79 -18.44 9.86
N LEU A 134 -1.11 -18.05 8.63
CA LEU A 134 -2.39 -17.41 8.31
C LEU A 134 -3.60 -18.33 8.56
N LEU A 135 -3.45 -19.63 8.36
CA LEU A 135 -4.53 -20.60 8.56
C LEU A 135 -4.66 -21.07 10.02
N GLN A 136 -3.57 -21.12 10.76
CA GLN A 136 -3.55 -21.56 12.16
C GLN A 136 -4.03 -20.48 13.14
N GLU A 137 -3.80 -19.22 12.82
CA GLU A 137 -4.19 -18.11 13.69
C GLU A 137 -5.64 -17.70 13.45
N SER A 138 -6.52 -18.06 14.39
CA SER A 138 -7.96 -17.84 14.27
C SER A 138 -8.36 -16.36 14.25
N SER A 139 -7.55 -15.47 14.81
CA SER A 139 -7.80 -14.02 14.81
C SER A 139 -7.78 -13.42 13.41
N TYR A 140 -7.08 -14.04 12.44
CA TYR A 140 -7.01 -13.57 11.06
C TYR A 140 -8.25 -13.91 10.23
N TRP A 141 -9.02 -14.93 10.62
CA TRP A 141 -10.20 -15.37 9.87
C TRP A 141 -11.26 -14.29 9.74
N LEU A 142 -11.41 -13.44 10.77
CA LEU A 142 -12.32 -12.30 10.70
C LEU A 142 -11.94 -11.34 9.57
N TYR A 143 -10.67 -10.98 9.45
CA TYR A 143 -10.19 -10.04 8.43
C TYR A 143 -10.25 -10.62 7.02
N ILE A 144 -9.99 -11.92 6.89
CA ILE A 144 -10.17 -12.68 5.64
C ILE A 144 -11.64 -12.67 5.23
N ALA A 145 -12.56 -12.96 6.17
CA ALA A 145 -13.98 -12.91 5.90
C ALA A 145 -14.46 -11.51 5.51
N LEU A 146 -14.02 -10.46 6.21
CA LEU A 146 -14.33 -9.06 5.89
C LEU A 146 -13.81 -8.67 4.51
N TYR A 147 -12.61 -9.14 4.11
CA TYR A 147 -12.11 -8.93 2.76
C TYR A 147 -13.06 -9.49 1.71
N PHE A 148 -13.50 -10.74 1.84
CA PHE A 148 -14.43 -11.36 0.88
C PHE A 148 -15.81 -10.71 0.89
N VAL A 149 -16.31 -10.33 2.06
CA VAL A 149 -17.62 -9.65 2.19
C VAL A 149 -17.59 -8.28 1.51
N PHE A 150 -16.62 -7.42 1.85
CA PHE A 150 -16.55 -6.06 1.30
C PHE A 150 -16.21 -6.07 -0.19
N THR A 151 -15.27 -6.92 -0.61
CA THR A 151 -14.92 -7.07 -2.03
C THR A 151 -16.09 -7.66 -2.83
N GLY A 152 -16.77 -8.66 -2.29
CA GLY A 152 -17.97 -9.25 -2.90
C GLY A 152 -19.10 -8.23 -3.03
N ALA A 153 -19.37 -7.44 -1.97
CA ALA A 153 -20.35 -6.36 -1.99
C ALA A 153 -19.98 -5.28 -3.02
N PHE A 154 -18.69 -4.91 -3.10
CA PHE A 154 -18.20 -3.98 -4.12
C PHE A 154 -18.43 -4.51 -5.53
N ILE A 155 -18.05 -5.76 -5.82
CA ILE A 155 -18.26 -6.38 -7.14
C ILE A 155 -19.74 -6.48 -7.48
N TYR A 156 -20.59 -6.84 -6.52
CA TYR A 156 -22.02 -6.86 -6.69
C TYR A 156 -22.58 -5.48 -7.06
N ALA A 157 -22.17 -4.44 -6.31
CA ALA A 157 -22.56 -3.06 -6.58
C ALA A 157 -22.05 -2.58 -7.95
N LEU A 158 -20.82 -2.93 -8.33
CA LEU A 158 -20.27 -2.64 -9.67
C LEU A 158 -21.14 -3.26 -10.78
N VAL A 159 -21.56 -4.50 -10.63
CA VAL A 159 -22.42 -5.18 -11.62
C VAL A 159 -23.78 -4.49 -11.69
N ARG A 160 -24.35 -4.09 -10.53
CA ARG A 160 -25.63 -3.36 -10.47
C ARG A 160 -25.53 -1.98 -11.14
N LEU A 161 -24.46 -1.22 -10.81
CA LEU A 161 -24.17 0.08 -11.45
C LEU A 161 -24.00 -0.07 -12.96
N ARG A 162 -23.20 -1.04 -13.41
CA ARG A 162 -23.03 -1.29 -14.85
C ARG A 162 -24.37 -1.56 -15.52
N ARG A 163 -25.22 -2.45 -14.98
CA ARG A 163 -26.54 -2.78 -15.55
C ARG A 163 -27.45 -1.54 -15.62
N TYR A 164 -27.45 -0.72 -14.58
CA TYR A 164 -28.23 0.51 -14.55
C TYR A 164 -27.78 1.48 -15.67
N PHE A 165 -26.50 1.75 -15.77
CA PHE A 165 -25.98 2.65 -16.79
C PHE A 165 -26.03 2.04 -18.21
N GLU A 166 -25.89 0.71 -18.36
CA GLU A 166 -25.99 0.00 -19.65
C GLU A 166 -27.35 0.25 -20.32
N GLY A 167 -28.43 0.19 -19.59
CA GLY A 167 -29.78 0.53 -20.09
C GLY A 167 -29.88 1.96 -20.64
N LEU A 168 -29.09 2.86 -20.10
CA LEU A 168 -29.07 4.27 -20.51
C LEU A 168 -28.18 4.54 -21.76
N PHE A 169 -27.25 3.62 -22.10
CA PHE A 169 -26.41 3.72 -23.32
C PHE A 169 -27.10 3.22 -24.59
N LEU A 170 -28.20 2.47 -24.47
CA LEU A 170 -28.97 1.94 -25.59
C LEU A 170 -29.90 2.97 -26.25
N LEU A 171 -29.93 4.21 -25.77
CA LEU A 171 -30.70 5.30 -26.38
C LEU A 171 -30.23 5.58 -27.81
N PRO A 172 -31.11 6.09 -28.70
CA PRO A 172 -30.76 6.42 -30.10
C PRO A 172 -29.52 7.31 -30.18
N LYS A 173 -28.76 7.14 -31.27
CA LYS A 173 -27.54 7.94 -31.51
C LYS A 173 -27.97 9.39 -31.78
N ASP A 174 -27.49 10.32 -30.96
CA ASP A 174 -27.70 11.75 -31.20
C ASP A 174 -26.99 12.13 -32.52
N ASN A 175 -27.65 12.93 -33.35
CA ASN A 175 -26.97 13.64 -34.47
C ASN A 175 -25.87 14.51 -33.84
N MET A 176 -24.62 14.19 -34.12
CA MET A 176 -23.49 14.87 -33.50
C MET A 176 -23.09 16.08 -34.32
N HIS A 177 -23.37 17.29 -33.82
CA HIS A 177 -22.78 18.52 -34.34
C HIS A 177 -21.30 18.60 -33.91
N LEU A 178 -20.45 19.16 -34.76
CA LEU A 178 -19.01 19.28 -34.51
C LEU A 178 -18.71 19.96 -33.17
N VAL A 179 -19.45 21.02 -32.84
CA VAL A 179 -19.31 21.72 -31.54
C VAL A 179 -19.52 20.80 -30.33
N GLN A 180 -20.48 19.88 -30.41
CA GLN A 180 -20.74 18.91 -29.33
C GLN A 180 -19.64 17.89 -29.21
N VAL A 181 -19.01 17.47 -30.29
CA VAL A 181 -17.87 16.56 -30.30
C VAL A 181 -16.67 17.24 -29.63
N VAL A 182 -16.35 18.45 -30.08
CA VAL A 182 -15.23 19.24 -29.51
C VAL A 182 -15.43 19.49 -28.01
N SER A 183 -16.64 19.91 -27.60
CA SER A 183 -16.91 20.13 -26.17
C SER A 183 -16.75 18.86 -25.32
N ARG A 184 -17.17 17.69 -25.83
CA ARG A 184 -16.97 16.39 -25.13
C ARG A 184 -15.49 16.04 -24.99
N PHE A 185 -14.68 16.27 -26.05
CA PHE A 185 -13.23 16.06 -25.96
C PHE A 185 -12.56 16.99 -24.96
N LEU A 186 -12.94 18.27 -24.91
CA LEU A 186 -12.43 19.23 -23.93
C LEU A 186 -12.78 18.79 -22.51
N ILE A 187 -14.03 18.41 -22.25
CA ILE A 187 -14.45 17.92 -20.93
C ILE A 187 -13.69 16.62 -20.58
N SER A 188 -13.50 15.72 -21.54
CA SER A 188 -12.73 14.47 -21.31
C SER A 188 -11.28 14.78 -20.96
N ALA A 189 -10.64 15.74 -21.64
CA ALA A 189 -9.27 16.16 -21.33
C ALA A 189 -9.15 16.75 -19.92
N VAL A 190 -10.11 17.60 -19.51
CA VAL A 190 -10.17 18.12 -18.14
C VAL A 190 -10.35 17.01 -17.12
N MET A 191 -11.22 16.03 -17.39
CA MET A 191 -11.45 14.91 -16.46
C MET A 191 -10.25 13.96 -16.34
N ILE A 192 -9.57 13.68 -17.47
CA ILE A 192 -8.33 12.90 -17.45
C ILE A 192 -7.25 13.68 -16.69
N GLY A 193 -7.14 15.00 -16.93
CA GLY A 193 -6.25 15.89 -16.20
C GLY A 193 -6.53 15.91 -14.70
N ALA A 194 -7.80 15.97 -14.32
CA ALA A 194 -8.22 15.90 -12.90
C ALA A 194 -7.85 14.54 -12.26
N CYS A 195 -7.99 13.44 -13.00
CA CYS A 195 -7.58 12.12 -12.53
C CYS A 195 -6.05 12.03 -12.36
N LEU A 196 -5.28 12.55 -13.31
CA LEU A 196 -3.81 12.65 -13.21
C LEU A 196 -3.37 13.54 -12.04
N PHE A 197 -4.09 14.63 -11.82
CA PHE A 197 -3.87 15.49 -10.65
C PHE A 197 -4.23 14.76 -9.33
N GLY A 198 -5.29 13.95 -9.34
CA GLY A 198 -5.65 13.05 -8.23
C GLY A 198 -4.55 12.05 -7.90
N ILE A 199 -3.89 11.48 -8.91
CA ILE A 199 -2.70 10.62 -8.74
C ILE A 199 -1.55 11.39 -8.08
N ARG A 200 -1.29 12.63 -8.52
CA ARG A 200 -0.28 13.48 -7.90
C ARG A 200 -0.61 13.80 -6.43
N GLY A 201 -1.87 13.90 -6.08
CA GLY A 201 -2.41 14.06 -4.73
C GLY A 201 -2.20 15.43 -4.09
N ARG A 202 -1.36 16.33 -4.63
CA ARG A 202 -1.09 17.67 -4.07
C ARG A 202 -0.61 18.68 -5.13
N MET A 203 -0.75 19.97 -4.81
CA MET A 203 -0.28 21.08 -5.68
C MET A 203 1.23 21.37 -5.57
N GLY A 204 1.94 20.82 -4.59
CA GLY A 204 3.36 21.08 -4.37
C GLY A 204 4.27 20.52 -5.47
N TYR A 205 5.56 20.88 -5.42
CA TYR A 205 6.57 20.41 -6.38
C TYR A 205 6.65 18.87 -6.44
N ASN A 206 6.70 18.22 -5.28
CA ASN A 206 6.74 16.75 -5.19
C ASN A 206 5.33 16.15 -5.14
N PRO A 207 5.09 14.93 -5.67
CA PRO A 207 3.85 14.20 -5.45
C PRO A 207 3.62 13.92 -3.96
N ILE A 208 2.42 13.46 -3.62
CA ILE A 208 2.07 13.09 -2.25
C ILE A 208 3.01 12.00 -1.72
N LYS A 209 3.44 12.16 -0.46
CA LYS A 209 4.27 11.20 0.27
C LYS A 209 3.55 10.78 1.56
N VAL A 210 3.93 9.64 2.12
CA VAL A 210 3.40 9.10 3.38
C VAL A 210 3.43 10.13 4.51
N SER A 211 4.49 10.97 4.59
CA SER A 211 4.62 12.04 5.58
C SER A 211 3.50 13.08 5.57
N GLN A 212 2.70 13.17 4.51
CA GLN A 212 1.56 14.09 4.44
C GLN A 212 0.36 13.63 5.29
N ALA A 213 0.35 12.37 5.72
CA ALA A 213 -0.64 11.84 6.63
C ALA A 213 -0.43 12.37 8.07
N TYR A 214 0.81 12.68 8.45
CA TYR A 214 1.17 13.07 9.81
C TYR A 214 0.61 14.45 10.14
N TYR A 215 -0.20 14.53 11.21
CA TYR A 215 -0.87 15.73 11.65
C TYR A 215 -0.91 15.88 13.17
N CYS A 216 -0.51 14.85 13.93
CA CYS A 216 -0.46 14.82 15.39
C CYS A 216 0.72 14.00 15.89
N GLU A 217 0.92 13.92 17.20
CA GLU A 217 1.98 13.12 17.82
C GLU A 217 1.62 11.63 17.94
N ASP A 218 0.34 11.27 17.75
CA ASP A 218 -0.13 9.89 17.82
C ASP A 218 0.28 9.11 16.56
N SER A 219 1.11 8.10 16.76
CA SER A 219 1.64 7.27 15.67
C SER A 219 0.55 6.46 14.99
N PHE A 220 -0.40 5.90 15.74
CA PHE A 220 -1.47 5.10 15.18
C PHE A 220 -2.41 5.94 14.30
N LEU A 221 -2.85 7.10 14.81
CA LEU A 221 -3.75 7.99 14.06
C LEU A 221 -3.11 8.54 12.78
N ASN A 222 -1.81 8.84 12.81
CA ASN A 222 -1.07 9.24 11.62
C ASN A 222 -1.02 8.11 10.58
N GLN A 223 -0.79 6.87 11.00
CA GLN A 223 -0.73 5.72 10.10
C GLN A 223 -2.10 5.29 9.61
N LEU A 224 -3.15 5.41 10.43
CA LEU A 224 -4.54 5.19 10.02
C LEU A 224 -4.96 6.11 8.86
N GLY A 225 -4.37 7.32 8.80
CA GLY A 225 -4.54 8.28 7.69
C GLY A 225 -3.87 7.85 6.38
N ILE A 226 -3.09 6.78 6.33
CA ILE A 226 -2.43 6.30 5.13
C ILE A 226 -3.23 5.15 4.54
N ASN A 227 -3.41 5.14 3.22
CA ASN A 227 -3.97 3.96 2.55
C ASN A 227 -2.91 2.85 2.48
N PRO A 228 -3.18 1.62 2.98
CA PRO A 228 -2.19 0.53 2.99
C PRO A 228 -1.69 0.11 1.61
N ALA A 229 -2.54 0.15 0.58
CA ALA A 229 -2.12 -0.13 -0.80
C ALA A 229 -1.18 0.97 -1.34
N PHE A 230 -1.40 2.23 -0.96
CA PHE A 230 -0.49 3.33 -1.28
C PHE A 230 0.87 3.14 -0.60
N ASN A 231 0.88 2.80 0.69
CA ASN A 231 2.11 2.55 1.43
C ASN A 231 2.92 1.40 0.83
N LEU A 232 2.23 0.29 0.50
CA LEU A 232 2.86 -0.86 -0.16
C LEU A 232 3.44 -0.49 -1.53
N LEU A 233 2.67 0.23 -2.35
CA LEU A 233 3.12 0.65 -3.68
C LEU A 233 4.35 1.57 -3.60
N THR A 234 4.32 2.58 -2.75
CA THR A 234 5.42 3.55 -2.63
C THR A 234 6.67 2.93 -2.04
N SER A 235 6.55 2.08 -1.01
CA SER A 235 7.69 1.37 -0.44
C SER A 235 8.32 0.39 -1.44
N ALA A 236 7.50 -0.33 -2.24
CA ALA A 236 8.00 -1.20 -3.29
C ALA A 236 8.76 -0.43 -4.39
N LEU A 237 8.23 0.73 -4.80
CA LEU A 237 8.89 1.59 -5.78
C LEU A 237 10.20 2.18 -5.24
N ASP A 238 10.26 2.52 -3.94
CA ASP A 238 11.47 3.03 -3.30
C ASP A 238 12.55 1.94 -3.20
N ASP A 239 12.17 0.69 -2.88
CA ASP A 239 13.10 -0.45 -2.86
C ASP A 239 13.66 -0.80 -4.25
N MET A 240 12.89 -0.53 -5.31
CA MET A 240 13.35 -0.75 -6.68
C MET A 240 14.35 0.29 -7.17
N ARG A 241 14.52 1.41 -6.46
CA ARG A 241 15.49 2.45 -6.83
C ARG A 241 16.90 1.94 -6.60
N LYS A 242 17.78 2.08 -7.59
CA LYS A 242 19.18 1.62 -7.52
C LYS A 242 19.96 2.27 -6.38
N GLU A 243 19.60 3.51 -6.02
CA GLU A 243 20.21 4.29 -4.95
C GLU A 243 20.06 3.64 -3.56
N ASN A 244 19.03 2.79 -3.37
CA ASN A 244 18.76 2.15 -2.09
C ASN A 244 19.32 0.70 -2.00
N LYS A 245 19.95 0.19 -3.06
CA LYS A 245 20.35 -1.23 -3.12
C LYS A 245 21.69 -1.53 -2.49
N GLU A 246 22.62 -0.58 -2.44
CA GLU A 246 23.97 -0.80 -1.93
C GLU A 246 24.47 0.43 -1.19
N LEU A 247 24.56 0.32 0.13
CA LEU A 247 25.18 1.34 0.96
C LEU A 247 26.68 1.03 1.07
N HIS A 248 27.48 1.53 0.12
CA HIS A 248 28.93 1.48 0.22
C HIS A 248 29.44 2.63 1.11
N LEU A 249 29.49 2.37 2.42
CA LEU A 249 29.96 3.37 3.38
C LEU A 249 31.49 3.53 3.33
N MET A 250 32.22 2.44 3.05
CA MET A 250 33.67 2.43 2.94
C MET A 250 34.13 1.17 2.17
N PRO A 251 35.37 1.15 1.64
CA PRO A 251 35.96 -0.05 1.03
C PRO A 251 36.01 -1.21 2.03
N TYR A 252 35.78 -2.44 1.56
CA TYR A 252 35.73 -3.64 2.41
C TYR A 252 37.02 -3.86 3.23
N ALA A 253 38.19 -3.62 2.63
CA ALA A 253 39.48 -3.74 3.32
C ALA A 253 39.63 -2.73 4.48
N GLU A 254 39.11 -1.52 4.29
CA GLU A 254 39.08 -0.49 5.32
C GLU A 254 38.12 -0.84 6.45
N ALA A 255 36.92 -1.36 6.10
CA ALA A 255 35.96 -1.82 7.08
C ALA A 255 36.51 -2.93 7.99
N ILE A 256 37.24 -3.90 7.40
CA ILE A 256 37.93 -4.95 8.16
C ILE A 256 38.97 -4.34 9.09
N THR A 257 39.79 -3.45 8.58
CA THR A 257 40.86 -2.81 9.34
C THR A 257 40.31 -2.05 10.54
N ASN A 258 39.29 -1.23 10.31
CA ASN A 258 38.61 -0.46 11.35
C ASN A 258 37.95 -1.36 12.41
N THR A 259 37.25 -2.42 11.96
CA THR A 259 36.63 -3.37 12.88
C THR A 259 37.66 -4.11 13.73
N ARG A 260 38.75 -4.58 13.12
CA ARG A 260 39.86 -5.24 13.85
C ARG A 260 40.52 -4.31 14.87
N GLN A 261 40.77 -3.05 14.49
CA GLN A 261 41.31 -2.04 15.39
C GLN A 261 40.36 -1.78 16.56
N TRP A 262 39.06 -1.64 16.30
CA TRP A 262 38.02 -1.44 17.33
C TRP A 262 37.91 -2.62 18.29
N LEU A 263 38.04 -3.85 17.78
CA LEU A 263 38.05 -5.07 18.61
C LEU A 263 39.39 -5.36 19.27
N GLY A 264 40.44 -4.54 19.04
CA GLY A 264 41.78 -4.78 19.59
C GLY A 264 42.45 -6.05 19.04
N ILE A 265 42.14 -6.44 17.81
CA ILE A 265 42.73 -7.63 17.18
C ILE A 265 44.09 -7.28 16.56
N THR A 266 45.16 -7.72 17.19
CA THR A 266 46.54 -7.54 16.73
C THR A 266 47.05 -8.90 16.22
N GLY A 267 47.17 -9.09 14.94
CA GLY A 267 47.66 -10.35 14.38
C GLY A 267 47.45 -10.46 12.88
N LYS A 268 48.00 -11.51 12.25
CA LYS A 268 47.77 -11.78 10.84
C LYS A 268 46.31 -12.08 10.59
N VAL A 269 45.80 -11.67 9.42
CA VAL A 269 44.44 -11.94 8.99
C VAL A 269 44.30 -13.43 8.72
N ASP A 270 43.40 -14.10 9.46
CA ASP A 270 43.03 -15.47 9.16
C ASP A 270 42.00 -15.46 8.02
N SER A 271 42.30 -16.15 6.92
CA SER A 271 41.40 -16.21 5.76
C SER A 271 40.06 -16.91 6.05
N THR A 272 40.02 -17.74 7.09
CA THR A 272 38.82 -18.48 7.48
C THR A 272 37.98 -17.73 8.53
N ASN A 273 38.64 -16.89 9.34
CA ASN A 273 37.96 -16.05 10.34
C ASN A 273 38.66 -14.72 10.53
N ILE A 274 38.25 -13.73 9.73
CA ILE A 274 38.83 -12.41 9.66
C ILE A 274 38.82 -11.66 11.01
N LEU A 275 37.82 -11.95 11.85
CA LEU A 275 37.61 -11.30 13.16
C LEU A 275 38.05 -12.18 14.33
N LYS A 276 38.83 -13.25 14.10
CA LYS A 276 39.35 -14.10 15.17
C LYS A 276 40.19 -13.26 16.13
N ARG A 277 39.83 -13.25 17.39
CA ARG A 277 40.54 -12.63 18.50
C ARG A 277 41.05 -13.70 19.45
N GLU A 278 42.34 -13.72 19.70
CA GLU A 278 42.95 -14.53 20.75
C GLU A 278 43.21 -13.66 21.95
N VAL A 279 42.62 -14.00 23.08
CA VAL A 279 42.86 -13.30 24.34
C VAL A 279 43.66 -14.24 25.23
N VAL A 280 44.91 -13.87 25.46
CA VAL A 280 45.77 -14.58 26.43
C VAL A 280 45.38 -14.09 27.81
N ASN A 281 44.75 -14.95 28.59
CA ASN A 281 44.37 -14.63 29.97
C ASN A 281 45.13 -15.53 30.95
N ASP A 282 46.14 -15.00 31.57
CA ASP A 282 47.08 -15.76 32.39
C ASP A 282 46.56 -16.20 33.77
N SER A 283 45.46 -15.63 34.27
CA SER A 283 45.18 -15.78 35.68
C SER A 283 43.92 -16.57 36.05
N LEU A 284 42.94 -16.62 35.20
CA LEU A 284 41.62 -17.22 35.54
C LEU A 284 41.30 -18.54 34.83
N MET A 285 41.87 -18.83 33.66
CA MET A 285 41.57 -19.97 32.82
C MET A 285 42.53 -21.16 32.95
N MET A 286 43.65 -20.98 33.66
CA MET A 286 44.69 -21.99 33.76
C MET A 286 44.51 -23.06 34.83
N LYS A 287 43.45 -23.01 35.63
CA LYS A 287 43.11 -24.11 36.53
C LYS A 287 42.20 -25.14 35.81
N LYS A 288 42.76 -26.27 35.61
CA LYS A 288 42.29 -27.62 35.23
C LYS A 288 40.82 -27.89 34.81
N ASN A 289 39.89 -26.98 34.92
CA ASN A 289 38.48 -27.14 34.53
C ASN A 289 38.15 -26.24 33.36
N HIS A 290 37.92 -26.80 32.20
CA HIS A 290 37.34 -26.07 31.06
C HIS A 290 35.93 -25.63 31.44
N PRO A 291 35.64 -24.32 31.50
CA PRO A 291 34.28 -23.87 31.82
C PRO A 291 33.33 -24.26 30.69
N ASN A 292 32.12 -24.65 31.06
CA ASN A 292 31.05 -24.80 30.11
C ASN A 292 30.61 -23.40 29.62
N VAL A 293 30.60 -23.17 28.32
CA VAL A 293 30.15 -21.91 27.73
C VAL A 293 28.75 -22.14 27.18
N VAL A 294 27.78 -21.38 27.69
CA VAL A 294 26.40 -21.38 27.18
C VAL A 294 26.19 -20.05 26.45
N VAL A 295 25.91 -20.10 25.17
CA VAL A 295 25.56 -18.92 24.35
C VAL A 295 24.07 -18.91 24.14
N ILE A 296 23.40 -17.88 24.64
CA ILE A 296 21.96 -17.66 24.44
C ILE A 296 21.79 -16.55 23.43
N LEU A 297 21.36 -16.89 22.24
CA LEU A 297 20.97 -15.93 21.21
C LEU A 297 19.50 -15.55 21.44
N MET A 298 19.29 -14.31 21.85
CA MET A 298 17.94 -13.77 22.07
C MET A 298 17.58 -12.88 20.88
N GLU A 299 16.44 -13.17 20.26
CA GLU A 299 15.88 -12.35 19.19
C GLU A 299 14.88 -11.36 19.79
N SER A 300 14.86 -10.14 19.23
CA SER A 300 13.89 -9.09 19.60
C SER A 300 13.93 -8.63 21.06
N MET A 301 15.04 -8.81 21.75
CA MET A 301 15.24 -8.22 23.08
C MET A 301 16.10 -6.95 22.96
N SER A 302 15.51 -5.81 23.32
CA SER A 302 16.24 -4.55 23.46
C SER A 302 16.72 -4.41 24.91
N ALA A 303 17.95 -3.96 25.11
CA ALA A 303 18.41 -3.44 26.38
C ALA A 303 17.83 -2.02 26.56
N ASN A 304 16.96 -1.83 27.53
CA ASN A 304 16.56 -0.49 27.98
C ASN A 304 17.63 0.06 28.91
#